data_614453e1a78119b2067f9f8c2dc2ae73
#
_entry.id   614453e1a78119b2067f9f8c2dc2ae73
#
_cell.length_a   1.000
_cell.length_b   1.000
_cell.length_c   1.000
_cell.angle_alpha   90.00
_cell.angle_beta   90.00
_cell.angle_gamma   90.00
#
_symmetry.space_group_name_H-M   'P 1'
#
loop_
_entity.id
_entity.type
_entity.pdbx_description
1 polymer ?
#
loop_
_entity_poly.entity_id
_entity_poly.type
_entity_poly.pdbx_seq_one_letter_code
_entity_poly.pdbx_strand_id
1 'polypeptide(L)'
;MRPVCPDCTSTHTRKKGIRRGNQRWSCTQCRRQFTTPMDYVEENKFPKILLFDIETSLYHMVGWGTYKQYIQHHQITKHQYIISWAAKWLYDDNVQSDVVTPKESKNRDDKRILKSIWKLLDEADIVIGHNGERFDLRKLRWRFISENMQPPSPFRVIDTLKVARREFFAPSYKQDFLTKYFKLENKLSTEFQLWIDCEAGIPKRLEEMVEYNRHDVMGLEQVYLKLRPYMRNHPNLGVLMDEDVCPTCGENDLTETNNEYFTSANRFPIYRCNNCKTPNIRSKKNSNDKGTEVRSI
;
A
#
# COMPACT_ATOMS: atom_id res chain seq x y z
N MET A 1 18.84 -10.33 -2.98
CA MET A 1 19.22 -11.64 -2.34
C MET A 1 20.72 -11.67 -2.09
N ARG A 2 21.18 -12.21 -0.96
CA ARG A 2 22.62 -12.43 -0.77
C ARG A 2 23.07 -13.59 -1.67
N PRO A 3 24.19 -13.48 -2.37
CA PRO A 3 24.65 -14.56 -3.25
C PRO A 3 25.02 -15.81 -2.45
N VAL A 4 24.73 -16.95 -3.02
CA VAL A 4 25.13 -18.25 -2.48
C VAL A 4 26.66 -18.38 -2.57
N CYS A 5 27.30 -18.93 -1.54
CA CYS A 5 28.72 -19.18 -1.56
C CYS A 5 29.07 -20.22 -2.65
N PRO A 6 30.01 -19.92 -3.56
CA PRO A 6 30.33 -20.86 -4.65
C PRO A 6 31.02 -22.14 -4.16
N ASP A 7 31.60 -22.14 -2.96
CA ASP A 7 32.34 -23.30 -2.44
C ASP A 7 31.46 -24.23 -1.58
N CYS A 8 30.58 -23.68 -0.72
CA CYS A 8 29.82 -24.48 0.23
C CYS A 8 28.30 -24.31 0.10
N THR A 9 27.83 -23.62 -0.93
CA THR A 9 26.41 -23.36 -1.23
C THR A 9 25.62 -22.67 -0.12
N SER A 10 26.29 -22.17 0.92
CA SER A 10 25.65 -21.46 2.02
C SER A 10 25.13 -20.09 1.59
N THR A 11 23.92 -19.75 2.03
CA THR A 11 23.31 -18.42 1.87
C THR A 11 23.82 -17.40 2.91
N HIS A 12 24.60 -17.84 3.91
CA HIS A 12 25.14 -17.01 4.97
C HIS A 12 26.38 -16.24 4.49
N THR A 13 26.16 -15.23 3.66
CA THR A 13 27.21 -14.36 3.10
C THR A 13 27.05 -12.93 3.60
N ARG A 14 28.16 -12.18 3.71
CA ARG A 14 28.19 -10.76 4.11
C ARG A 14 29.01 -9.93 3.15
N LYS A 15 28.58 -8.69 2.90
CA LYS A 15 29.33 -7.71 2.06
C LYS A 15 30.67 -7.38 2.71
N LYS A 16 31.74 -7.27 1.89
CA LYS A 16 33.11 -6.93 2.28
C LYS A 16 33.67 -5.73 1.49
N GLY A 17 32.79 -4.86 0.98
CA GLY A 17 33.16 -3.70 0.19
C GLY A 17 33.29 -4.02 -1.31
N ILE A 18 33.66 -3.01 -2.09
CA ILE A 18 33.77 -3.06 -3.56
C ILE A 18 35.26 -3.13 -3.94
N ARG A 19 35.59 -3.93 -4.96
CA ARG A 19 36.93 -3.99 -5.56
C ARG A 19 36.82 -4.02 -7.07
N ARG A 20 37.43 -3.05 -7.75
CA ARG A 20 37.41 -2.91 -9.23
C ARG A 20 36.00 -3.00 -9.82
N GLY A 21 35.05 -2.30 -9.21
CA GLY A 21 33.66 -2.29 -9.67
C GLY A 21 32.82 -3.53 -9.30
N ASN A 22 33.37 -4.53 -8.59
CA ASN A 22 32.64 -5.74 -8.21
C ASN A 22 32.40 -5.79 -6.71
N GLN A 23 31.19 -6.22 -6.29
CA GLN A 23 30.88 -6.44 -4.87
C GLN A 23 31.65 -7.64 -4.32
N ARG A 24 32.43 -7.44 -3.27
CA ARG A 24 33.07 -8.53 -2.54
C ARG A 24 32.17 -9.07 -1.44
N TRP A 25 32.18 -10.37 -1.32
CA TRP A 25 31.43 -11.13 -0.31
C TRP A 25 32.36 -12.03 0.50
N SER A 26 31.93 -12.36 1.70
CA SER A 26 32.58 -13.37 2.55
C SER A 26 31.52 -14.31 3.08
N CYS A 27 31.68 -15.60 2.86
CA CYS A 27 30.88 -16.63 3.49
C CYS A 27 31.21 -16.72 4.97
N THR A 28 30.20 -16.73 5.85
CA THR A 28 30.42 -16.86 7.30
C THR A 28 30.64 -18.31 7.72
N GLN A 29 30.27 -19.26 6.87
CA GLN A 29 30.40 -20.69 7.15
C GLN A 29 31.78 -21.23 6.76
N CYS A 30 32.22 -21.07 5.51
CA CYS A 30 33.52 -21.58 5.03
C CYS A 30 34.61 -20.50 4.93
N ARG A 31 34.31 -19.25 5.26
CA ARG A 31 35.19 -18.08 5.19
C ARG A 31 35.69 -17.70 3.79
N ARG A 32 35.20 -18.37 2.74
CA ARG A 32 35.53 -18.01 1.36
C ARG A 32 35.18 -16.55 1.08
N GLN A 33 36.11 -15.83 0.46
CA GLN A 33 35.85 -14.51 -0.12
C GLN A 33 35.72 -14.68 -1.65
N PHE A 34 34.70 -14.06 -2.22
CA PHE A 34 34.42 -14.08 -3.64
C PHE A 34 33.86 -12.75 -4.10
N THR A 35 33.89 -12.48 -5.38
CA THR A 35 33.32 -11.30 -6.02
C THR A 35 32.18 -11.73 -6.88
N THR A 36 31.09 -10.96 -6.87
CA THR A 36 30.04 -11.07 -7.87
C THR A 36 30.25 -9.96 -8.91
N PRO A 37 30.05 -10.22 -10.22
CA PRO A 37 29.94 -9.14 -11.18
C PRO A 37 28.90 -8.14 -10.73
N MET A 38 29.06 -6.84 -11.07
CA MET A 38 28.05 -5.83 -10.73
C MET A 38 26.70 -6.07 -11.42
N ASP A 39 26.66 -6.94 -12.44
CA ASP A 39 25.42 -7.46 -13.05
C ASP A 39 24.61 -8.37 -12.12
N TYR A 40 25.18 -8.83 -10.99
CA TYR A 40 24.46 -9.26 -9.83
C TYR A 40 24.07 -8.01 -9.00
N VAL A 41 23.50 -7.04 -9.70
CA VAL A 41 22.70 -6.00 -9.09
C VAL A 41 21.63 -6.76 -8.31
N GLU A 42 21.57 -6.60 -6.98
CA GLU A 42 20.25 -6.67 -6.31
C GLU A 42 19.35 -5.93 -7.28
N GLU A 43 18.41 -6.60 -7.95
CA GLU A 43 17.38 -5.96 -8.75
C GLU A 43 16.95 -4.78 -7.91
N ASN A 44 17.14 -3.55 -8.39
CA ASN A 44 16.78 -2.34 -7.68
C ASN A 44 15.34 -2.54 -7.30
N LYS A 45 15.13 -2.98 -6.07
CA LYS A 45 13.85 -3.52 -5.67
C LYS A 45 12.98 -2.32 -5.44
N PHE A 46 12.28 -1.91 -6.52
CA PHE A 46 11.22 -0.91 -6.38
C PHE A 46 10.35 -1.31 -5.20
N PRO A 47 10.09 -0.42 -4.24
CA PRO A 47 9.33 -0.76 -3.06
C PRO A 47 8.01 -1.42 -3.40
N LYS A 48 7.64 -2.46 -2.69
CA LYS A 48 6.36 -3.14 -2.86
C LYS A 48 5.23 -2.26 -2.34
N ILE A 49 4.54 -1.60 -3.25
CA ILE A 49 3.43 -0.70 -2.96
C ILE A 49 2.12 -1.42 -3.26
N LEU A 50 1.36 -1.72 -2.22
CA LEU A 50 0.10 -2.45 -2.30
C LEU A 50 -1.08 -1.47 -2.22
N LEU A 51 -1.92 -1.46 -3.23
CA LEU A 51 -3.26 -0.86 -3.15
C LEU A 51 -4.25 -1.93 -2.74
N PHE A 52 -5.15 -1.61 -1.80
CA PHE A 52 -6.12 -2.60 -1.32
C PHE A 52 -7.40 -1.94 -0.83
N ASP A 53 -8.45 -2.74 -0.80
CA ASP A 53 -9.76 -2.41 -0.28
C ASP A 53 -10.43 -3.67 0.28
N ILE A 54 -11.29 -3.54 1.28
CA ILE A 54 -12.04 -4.65 1.88
C ILE A 54 -13.52 -4.36 1.95
N GLU A 55 -14.32 -5.42 1.83
CA GLU A 55 -15.75 -5.36 2.10
C GLU A 55 -16.11 -6.15 3.35
N THR A 56 -16.92 -5.54 4.19
CA THR A 56 -17.33 -6.16 5.47
C THR A 56 -18.79 -6.51 5.47
N SER A 57 -19.14 -7.55 6.20
CA SER A 57 -20.53 -7.87 6.50
C SER A 57 -21.19 -6.78 7.36
N LEU A 58 -22.49 -6.85 7.49
CA LEU A 58 -23.27 -5.95 8.34
C LEU A 58 -23.14 -6.33 9.82
N TYR A 59 -23.32 -5.35 10.70
CA TYR A 59 -23.68 -5.64 12.09
C TYR A 59 -25.14 -6.06 12.15
N HIS A 60 -25.45 -7.13 12.89
CA HIS A 60 -26.80 -7.42 13.28
C HIS A 60 -27.00 -6.93 14.71
N MET A 61 -28.06 -6.19 14.94
CA MET A 61 -28.33 -5.56 16.22
C MET A 61 -29.83 -5.54 16.52
N VAL A 62 -30.16 -5.47 17.80
CA VAL A 62 -31.54 -5.29 18.27
C VAL A 62 -31.67 -3.91 18.90
N GLY A 63 -32.81 -3.27 18.65
CA GLY A 63 -33.08 -1.92 19.16
C GLY A 63 -34.57 -1.71 19.39
N TRP A 64 -34.92 -0.70 20.15
CA TRP A 64 -36.30 -0.37 20.49
C TRP A 64 -37.06 0.46 19.44
N GLY A 65 -36.31 1.02 18.46
CA GLY A 65 -36.87 1.87 17.43
C GLY A 65 -35.95 1.97 16.20
N THR A 66 -36.39 2.74 15.20
CA THR A 66 -35.68 2.89 13.92
C THR A 66 -35.02 4.28 13.72
N TYR A 67 -35.34 5.24 14.58
CA TYR A 67 -34.86 6.63 14.42
C TYR A 67 -33.82 6.99 15.48
N LYS A 68 -32.64 7.47 15.05
CA LYS A 68 -31.52 7.95 15.88
C LYS A 68 -31.21 7.04 17.08
N GLN A 69 -31.03 5.75 16.83
CA GLN A 69 -30.68 4.80 17.88
C GLN A 69 -29.19 4.90 18.24
N TYR A 70 -28.89 4.95 19.54
CA TYR A 70 -27.54 4.72 20.07
C TYR A 70 -27.41 3.25 20.46
N ILE A 71 -26.74 2.46 19.62
CA ILE A 71 -26.61 1.02 19.83
C ILE A 71 -25.48 0.72 20.79
N GLN A 72 -25.79 0.09 21.90
CA GLN A 72 -24.84 -0.40 22.89
C GLN A 72 -24.21 -1.71 22.41
N HIS A 73 -22.98 -2.01 22.86
CA HIS A 73 -22.27 -3.22 22.42
C HIS A 73 -23.03 -4.53 22.72
N HIS A 74 -23.79 -4.60 23.81
CA HIS A 74 -24.61 -5.77 24.16
C HIS A 74 -25.87 -5.93 23.28
N GLN A 75 -26.23 -4.93 22.50
CA GLN A 75 -27.34 -5.02 21.51
C GLN A 75 -26.83 -5.61 20.17
N ILE A 76 -25.53 -5.79 20.00
CA ILE A 76 -24.96 -6.40 18.79
C ILE A 76 -25.12 -7.92 18.93
N THR A 77 -25.90 -8.51 18.04
CA THR A 77 -26.17 -9.96 18.03
C THR A 77 -25.22 -10.73 17.11
N LYS A 78 -24.68 -10.06 16.06
CA LYS A 78 -23.63 -10.63 15.20
C LYS A 78 -22.63 -9.54 14.84
N HIS A 79 -21.34 -9.84 15.07
CA HIS A 79 -20.24 -8.95 14.71
C HIS A 79 -19.91 -9.04 13.21
N GLN A 80 -19.27 -8.01 12.68
CA GLN A 80 -18.78 -8.00 11.29
C GLN A 80 -17.64 -9.00 11.09
N TYR A 81 -17.57 -9.55 9.90
CA TYR A 81 -16.46 -10.32 9.35
C TYR A 81 -16.13 -9.76 7.96
N ILE A 82 -14.98 -10.13 7.38
CA ILE A 82 -14.59 -9.71 6.04
C ILE A 82 -15.31 -10.59 5.02
N ILE A 83 -16.06 -9.98 4.08
CA ILE A 83 -16.73 -10.70 2.99
C ILE A 83 -15.74 -10.94 1.86
N SER A 84 -15.04 -9.88 1.43
CA SER A 84 -14.06 -9.92 0.36
C SER A 84 -12.96 -8.90 0.59
N TRP A 85 -11.88 -9.10 -0.12
CA TRP A 85 -10.84 -8.11 -0.31
C TRP A 85 -10.36 -8.14 -1.76
N ALA A 86 -9.91 -6.99 -2.25
CA ALA A 86 -9.16 -6.86 -3.49
C ALA A 86 -7.87 -6.10 -3.23
N ALA A 87 -6.82 -6.44 -3.95
CA ALA A 87 -5.54 -5.77 -3.85
C ALA A 87 -4.73 -5.90 -5.16
N LYS A 88 -3.88 -4.92 -5.43
CA LYS A 88 -2.92 -4.97 -6.55
C LYS A 88 -1.62 -4.29 -6.17
N TRP A 89 -0.53 -4.73 -6.74
CA TRP A 89 0.72 -4.00 -6.69
C TRP A 89 0.66 -2.80 -7.62
N LEU A 90 1.24 -1.68 -7.21
CA LEU A 90 1.29 -0.48 -8.03
C LEU A 90 1.95 -0.79 -9.37
N TYR A 91 1.31 -0.40 -10.48
CA TYR A 91 1.69 -0.67 -11.87
C TYR A 91 1.58 -2.13 -12.33
N ASP A 92 1.08 -3.05 -11.50
CA ASP A 92 0.75 -4.41 -11.94
C ASP A 92 -0.70 -4.44 -12.43
N ASP A 93 -0.95 -4.97 -13.62
CA ASP A 93 -2.32 -5.08 -14.15
C ASP A 93 -3.14 -6.17 -13.45
N ASN A 94 -2.46 -7.07 -12.72
CA ASN A 94 -3.13 -8.17 -12.02
C ASN A 94 -3.74 -7.73 -10.70
N VAL A 95 -5.07 -7.67 -10.64
CA VAL A 95 -5.83 -7.46 -9.40
C VAL A 95 -6.08 -8.79 -8.72
N GLN A 96 -5.46 -9.02 -7.59
CA GLN A 96 -5.72 -10.16 -6.73
C GLN A 96 -6.96 -9.90 -5.88
N SER A 97 -7.75 -10.92 -5.61
CA SER A 97 -8.95 -10.82 -4.76
C SER A 97 -9.28 -12.16 -4.14
N ASP A 98 -9.98 -12.13 -3.04
CA ASP A 98 -10.52 -13.31 -2.39
C ASP A 98 -11.87 -12.97 -1.75
N VAL A 99 -12.75 -13.95 -1.66
CA VAL A 99 -14.10 -13.81 -1.12
C VAL A 99 -14.46 -15.04 -0.31
N VAL A 100 -15.28 -14.88 0.70
CA VAL A 100 -15.78 -16.02 1.46
C VAL A 100 -16.63 -16.93 0.56
N THR A 101 -16.53 -18.23 0.76
CA THR A 101 -17.43 -19.20 0.12
C THR A 101 -18.85 -19.08 0.71
N PRO A 102 -19.88 -19.61 0.02
CA PRO A 102 -21.24 -19.64 0.57
C PRO A 102 -21.34 -20.27 1.97
N LYS A 103 -20.54 -21.30 2.24
CA LYS A 103 -20.48 -21.95 3.54
C LYS A 103 -19.80 -21.07 4.60
N GLU A 104 -18.66 -20.47 4.25
CA GLU A 104 -17.93 -19.55 5.13
C GLU A 104 -18.80 -18.33 5.47
N SER A 105 -19.50 -17.77 4.49
CA SER A 105 -20.39 -16.63 4.70
C SER A 105 -21.49 -16.95 5.72
N LYS A 106 -22.21 -18.06 5.54
CA LYS A 106 -23.26 -18.52 6.48
C LYS A 106 -22.72 -18.75 7.88
N ASN A 107 -21.48 -19.22 8.00
CA ASN A 107 -20.81 -19.48 9.27
C ASN A 107 -20.07 -18.24 9.82
N ARG A 108 -20.03 -17.14 9.07
CA ARG A 108 -19.30 -15.90 9.37
C ARG A 108 -17.81 -16.17 9.63
N ASP A 109 -17.22 -17.09 8.86
CA ASP A 109 -15.83 -17.53 8.94
C ASP A 109 -15.01 -16.92 7.80
N ASP A 110 -14.19 -15.94 8.12
CA ASP A 110 -13.31 -15.23 7.17
C ASP A 110 -11.83 -15.66 7.29
N LYS A 111 -11.50 -16.67 8.09
CA LYS A 111 -10.11 -17.09 8.38
C LYS A 111 -9.26 -17.33 7.15
N ARG A 112 -9.84 -17.94 6.13
CA ARG A 112 -9.11 -18.26 4.89
C ARG A 112 -8.69 -16.99 4.15
N ILE A 113 -9.64 -16.08 3.94
CA ILE A 113 -9.37 -14.82 3.22
C ILE A 113 -8.54 -13.84 4.05
N LEU A 114 -8.60 -13.90 5.38
CA LEU A 114 -7.69 -13.14 6.25
C LEU A 114 -6.23 -13.58 6.07
N LYS A 115 -5.97 -14.88 5.93
CA LYS A 115 -4.61 -15.41 5.70
C LYS A 115 -4.06 -14.97 4.35
N SER A 116 -4.90 -14.88 3.31
CA SER A 116 -4.47 -14.48 1.97
C SER A 116 -4.13 -12.98 1.91
N ILE A 117 -4.96 -12.08 2.46
CA ILE A 117 -4.64 -10.65 2.51
C ILE A 117 -3.48 -10.35 3.46
N TRP A 118 -3.36 -11.10 4.58
CA TRP A 118 -2.25 -10.94 5.51
C TRP A 118 -0.89 -11.12 4.83
N LYS A 119 -0.76 -12.11 3.94
CA LYS A 119 0.49 -12.34 3.17
C LYS A 119 0.88 -11.15 2.31
N LEU A 120 -0.09 -10.53 1.63
CA LEU A 120 0.16 -9.35 0.81
C LEU A 120 0.58 -8.15 1.66
N LEU A 121 -0.07 -7.96 2.81
CA LEU A 121 0.29 -6.90 3.74
C LEU A 121 1.67 -7.12 4.38
N ASP A 122 2.05 -8.38 4.64
CA ASP A 122 3.37 -8.75 5.20
C ASP A 122 4.52 -8.50 4.21
N GLU A 123 4.22 -8.58 2.92
CA GLU A 123 5.19 -8.31 1.85
C GLU A 123 5.31 -6.83 1.49
N ALA A 124 4.34 -5.99 1.86
CA ALA A 124 4.27 -4.60 1.43
C ALA A 124 5.22 -3.70 2.21
N ASP A 125 5.92 -2.80 1.51
CA ASP A 125 6.67 -1.68 2.10
C ASP A 125 5.75 -0.47 2.34
N ILE A 126 4.80 -0.26 1.41
CA ILE A 126 3.81 0.81 1.46
C ILE A 126 2.44 0.23 1.13
N VAL A 127 1.43 0.65 1.87
CA VAL A 127 0.03 0.26 1.66
C VAL A 127 -0.81 1.50 1.36
N ILE A 128 -1.63 1.44 0.32
CA ILE A 128 -2.50 2.54 -0.11
C ILE A 128 -3.96 2.13 0.04
N GLY A 129 -4.77 2.98 0.67
CA GLY A 129 -6.22 2.81 0.78
C GLY A 129 -6.95 4.15 0.74
N HIS A 130 -8.26 4.11 0.54
CA HIS A 130 -9.12 5.28 0.64
C HIS A 130 -9.92 5.25 1.94
N ASN A 131 -9.56 6.02 2.94
CA ASN A 131 -9.96 5.87 4.35
C ASN A 131 -9.41 4.57 4.98
N GLY A 132 -8.46 3.93 4.32
CA GLY A 132 -7.94 2.62 4.67
C GLY A 132 -7.26 2.57 6.03
N GLU A 133 -6.59 3.64 6.44
CA GLU A 133 -5.97 3.72 7.77
C GLU A 133 -6.99 3.67 8.90
N ARG A 134 -8.13 4.36 8.73
CA ARG A 134 -9.17 4.45 9.76
C ARG A 134 -10.13 3.26 9.74
N PHE A 135 -10.43 2.71 8.57
CA PHE A 135 -11.43 1.65 8.40
C PHE A 135 -10.76 0.30 8.12
N ASP A 136 -10.24 0.08 6.94
CA ASP A 136 -9.79 -1.23 6.44
C ASP A 136 -8.72 -1.86 7.32
N LEU A 137 -7.63 -1.13 7.60
CA LEU A 137 -6.53 -1.65 8.43
C LEU A 137 -6.97 -1.90 9.87
N ARG A 138 -7.88 -1.09 10.42
CA ARG A 138 -8.38 -1.34 11.77
C ARG A 138 -9.29 -2.55 11.83
N LYS A 139 -10.11 -2.76 10.79
CA LYS A 139 -10.96 -3.95 10.66
C LYS A 139 -10.11 -5.21 10.52
N LEU A 140 -9.13 -5.21 9.62
CA LEU A 140 -8.21 -6.33 9.45
C LEU A 140 -7.44 -6.64 10.74
N ARG A 141 -6.85 -5.64 11.40
CA ARG A 141 -6.14 -5.83 12.67
C ARG A 141 -7.03 -6.42 13.76
N TRP A 142 -8.29 -5.96 13.84
CA TRP A 142 -9.27 -6.52 14.77
C TRP A 142 -9.56 -8.00 14.46
N ARG A 143 -9.73 -8.33 13.16
CA ARG A 143 -9.95 -9.72 12.74
C ARG A 143 -8.70 -10.58 12.96
N PHE A 144 -7.50 -10.05 12.66
CA PHE A 144 -6.24 -10.79 12.89
C PHE A 144 -6.08 -11.17 14.36
N ILE A 145 -6.24 -10.23 15.29
CA ILE A 145 -6.13 -10.53 16.71
C ILE A 145 -7.23 -11.49 17.19
N SER A 146 -8.46 -11.37 16.66
CA SER A 146 -9.57 -12.27 16.99
C SER A 146 -9.31 -13.71 16.54
N GLU A 147 -8.54 -13.91 15.48
CA GLU A 147 -8.16 -15.21 14.93
C GLU A 147 -6.77 -15.68 15.37
N ASN A 148 -6.18 -15.04 16.40
CA ASN A 148 -4.85 -15.33 16.94
C ASN A 148 -3.74 -15.25 15.87
N MET A 149 -3.89 -14.41 14.85
CA MET A 149 -2.85 -14.13 13.87
C MET A 149 -1.92 -13.04 14.39
N GLN A 150 -0.63 -13.15 14.05
CA GLN A 150 0.34 -12.11 14.35
C GLN A 150 0.12 -10.90 13.43
N PRO A 151 0.55 -9.70 13.85
CA PRO A 151 0.54 -8.55 12.95
C PRO A 151 1.49 -8.80 11.76
N PRO A 152 1.17 -8.29 10.56
CA PRO A 152 2.09 -8.31 9.43
C PRO A 152 3.32 -7.42 9.71
N SER A 153 4.35 -7.56 8.89
CA SER A 153 5.54 -6.71 8.90
C SER A 153 5.18 -5.22 8.84
N PRO A 154 5.97 -4.33 9.46
CA PRO A 154 5.69 -2.90 9.44
C PRO A 154 5.76 -2.33 8.02
N PHE A 155 4.76 -1.59 7.62
CA PHE A 155 4.66 -0.85 6.36
C PHE A 155 4.26 0.60 6.58
N ARG A 156 4.52 1.46 5.60
CA ARG A 156 4.02 2.83 5.57
C ARG A 156 2.61 2.87 4.99
N VAL A 157 1.78 3.83 5.41
CA VAL A 157 0.40 3.93 4.93
C VAL A 157 0.21 5.25 4.21
N ILE A 158 -0.38 5.21 3.01
CA ILE A 158 -0.91 6.36 2.29
C ILE A 158 -2.43 6.25 2.29
N ASP A 159 -3.10 7.21 2.91
CA ASP A 159 -4.56 7.30 2.91
C ASP A 159 -5.00 8.42 1.97
N THR A 160 -5.51 8.04 0.80
CA THR A 160 -5.89 9.00 -0.26
C THR A 160 -7.02 9.94 0.17
N LEU A 161 -7.93 9.53 1.08
CA LEU A 161 -8.94 10.40 1.67
C LEU A 161 -8.29 11.51 2.52
N LYS A 162 -7.30 11.16 3.36
CA LYS A 162 -6.56 12.13 4.19
C LYS A 162 -5.79 13.10 3.31
N VAL A 163 -5.13 12.62 2.26
CA VAL A 163 -4.44 13.45 1.27
C VAL A 163 -5.42 14.42 0.63
N ALA A 164 -6.54 13.92 0.08
CA ALA A 164 -7.52 14.76 -0.59
C ALA A 164 -8.06 15.87 0.32
N ARG A 165 -8.35 15.54 1.60
CA ARG A 165 -8.84 16.53 2.58
C ARG A 165 -7.80 17.56 2.99
N ARG A 166 -6.54 17.19 3.01
CA ARG A 166 -5.45 18.09 3.43
C ARG A 166 -5.01 19.03 2.32
N GLU A 167 -4.92 18.53 1.09
CA GLU A 167 -4.32 19.28 -0.01
C GLU A 167 -5.36 20.04 -0.85
N PHE A 168 -6.65 19.68 -0.77
CA PHE A 168 -7.67 20.26 -1.64
C PHE A 168 -8.92 20.67 -0.87
N PHE A 169 -9.62 21.66 -1.43
CA PHE A 169 -10.97 22.02 -1.01
C PHE A 169 -11.95 21.54 -2.09
N ALA A 170 -12.61 20.41 -1.86
CA ALA A 170 -13.51 19.76 -2.81
C ALA A 170 -14.92 19.57 -2.22
N PRO A 171 -15.97 19.55 -3.04
CA PRO A 171 -17.35 19.33 -2.59
C PRO A 171 -17.55 17.97 -1.91
N SER A 172 -16.77 16.95 -2.31
CA SER A 172 -16.76 15.62 -1.71
C SER A 172 -15.38 14.99 -1.86
N TYR A 173 -15.03 14.17 -0.86
CA TYR A 173 -13.77 13.42 -0.85
C TYR A 173 -14.00 11.91 -0.99
N LYS A 174 -15.23 11.48 -1.29
CA LYS A 174 -15.52 10.06 -1.57
C LYS A 174 -14.80 9.64 -2.85
N GLN A 175 -14.28 8.41 -2.85
CA GLN A 175 -13.57 7.88 -4.03
C GLN A 175 -14.42 7.95 -5.30
N ASP A 176 -15.69 7.56 -5.23
CA ASP A 176 -16.64 7.66 -6.34
C ASP A 176 -16.80 9.09 -6.88
N PHE A 177 -16.83 10.11 -6.01
CA PHE A 177 -16.84 11.50 -6.45
C PHE A 177 -15.54 11.89 -7.15
N LEU A 178 -14.38 11.52 -6.59
CA LEU A 178 -13.08 11.86 -7.15
C LEU A 178 -12.86 11.19 -8.52
N THR A 179 -13.22 9.91 -8.67
CA THR A 179 -13.12 9.21 -9.96
C THR A 179 -13.98 9.87 -11.02
N LYS A 180 -15.22 10.19 -10.71
CA LYS A 180 -16.16 10.90 -11.64
C LYS A 180 -15.67 12.31 -11.96
N TYR A 181 -15.26 13.08 -10.95
CA TYR A 181 -14.80 14.47 -11.14
C TYR A 181 -13.55 14.56 -12.00
N PHE A 182 -12.60 13.65 -11.81
CA PHE A 182 -11.38 13.60 -12.60
C PHE A 182 -11.54 12.86 -13.93
N LYS A 183 -12.75 12.40 -14.28
CA LYS A 183 -13.06 11.63 -15.50
C LYS A 183 -12.18 10.36 -15.63
N LEU A 184 -11.98 9.70 -14.52
CA LEU A 184 -11.32 8.39 -14.43
C LEU A 184 -12.37 7.29 -14.72
N GLU A 185 -11.95 6.02 -14.72
CA GLU A 185 -12.88 4.90 -14.90
C GLU A 185 -14.00 4.93 -13.85
N ASN A 186 -15.23 4.65 -14.30
CA ASN A 186 -16.42 4.76 -13.45
C ASN A 186 -16.49 3.58 -12.46
N LYS A 187 -16.85 3.90 -11.22
CA LYS A 187 -17.22 2.93 -10.21
C LYS A 187 -18.48 2.15 -10.63
N LEU A 188 -18.52 0.84 -10.34
CA LEU A 188 -19.74 0.05 -10.44
C LEU A 188 -20.77 0.53 -9.42
N SER A 189 -22.02 0.68 -9.86
CA SER A 189 -23.12 0.99 -8.94
C SER A 189 -23.51 -0.27 -8.18
N THR A 190 -23.64 -0.17 -6.87
CA THR A 190 -24.11 -1.26 -6.01
C THR A 190 -25.33 -0.82 -5.19
N GLU A 191 -26.11 -1.78 -4.76
CA GLU A 191 -27.25 -1.59 -3.86
C GLU A 191 -26.99 -2.26 -2.50
N PHE A 192 -27.62 -1.77 -1.46
CA PHE A 192 -27.46 -2.32 -0.11
C PHE A 192 -27.80 -3.81 -0.02
N GLN A 193 -28.73 -4.27 -0.87
CA GLN A 193 -29.14 -5.67 -0.94
C GLN A 193 -27.97 -6.62 -1.25
N LEU A 194 -26.93 -6.16 -1.97
CA LEU A 194 -25.75 -6.97 -2.27
C LEU A 194 -25.09 -7.52 -1.00
N TRP A 195 -24.94 -6.70 0.04
CA TRP A 195 -24.33 -7.14 1.32
C TRP A 195 -25.21 -8.18 2.05
N ILE A 196 -26.54 -8.00 2.03
CA ILE A 196 -27.48 -8.96 2.63
C ILE A 196 -27.39 -10.31 1.92
N ASP A 197 -27.37 -10.30 0.59
CA ASP A 197 -27.29 -11.50 -0.23
C ASP A 197 -25.94 -12.22 -0.08
N CYS A 198 -24.84 -11.47 0.05
CA CYS A 198 -23.53 -12.02 0.35
C CYS A 198 -23.52 -12.71 1.71
N GLU A 199 -24.12 -12.12 2.74
CA GLU A 199 -24.26 -12.78 4.06
C GLU A 199 -25.11 -14.05 4.01
N ALA A 200 -26.12 -14.08 3.14
CA ALA A 200 -26.91 -15.29 2.90
C ALA A 200 -26.14 -16.37 2.13
N GLY A 201 -24.94 -16.05 1.64
CA GLY A 201 -24.08 -16.96 0.91
C GLY A 201 -24.60 -17.28 -0.51
N ILE A 202 -25.19 -16.30 -1.19
CA ILE A 202 -25.67 -16.45 -2.57
C ILE A 202 -24.46 -16.37 -3.51
N PRO A 203 -24.09 -17.47 -4.24
CA PRO A 203 -22.83 -17.53 -4.99
C PRO A 203 -22.67 -16.39 -6.00
N LYS A 204 -23.70 -16.12 -6.81
CA LYS A 204 -23.68 -15.06 -7.82
C LYS A 204 -23.43 -13.67 -7.21
N ARG A 205 -23.95 -13.43 -6.02
CA ARG A 205 -23.78 -12.12 -5.33
C ARG A 205 -22.38 -12.00 -4.72
N LEU A 206 -21.76 -13.11 -4.30
CA LEU A 206 -20.36 -13.13 -3.89
C LEU A 206 -19.42 -12.85 -5.06
N GLU A 207 -19.73 -13.37 -6.26
CA GLU A 207 -18.98 -13.04 -7.48
C GLU A 207 -19.11 -11.55 -7.84
N GLU A 208 -20.31 -11.00 -7.76
CA GLU A 208 -20.58 -9.57 -7.98
C GLU A 208 -19.83 -8.69 -6.98
N MET A 209 -19.74 -9.11 -5.71
CA MET A 209 -18.97 -8.43 -4.68
C MET A 209 -17.47 -8.40 -5.02
N VAL A 210 -16.91 -9.48 -5.55
CA VAL A 210 -15.52 -9.53 -6.02
C VAL A 210 -15.28 -8.51 -7.11
N GLU A 211 -16.13 -8.47 -8.14
CA GLU A 211 -15.98 -7.52 -9.23
C GLU A 211 -16.11 -6.07 -8.76
N TYR A 212 -17.04 -5.80 -7.85
CA TYR A 212 -17.19 -4.50 -7.22
C TYR A 212 -15.90 -4.08 -6.50
N ASN A 213 -15.37 -4.94 -5.63
CA ASN A 213 -14.17 -4.67 -4.83
C ASN A 213 -12.90 -4.49 -5.71
N ARG A 214 -12.77 -5.28 -6.79
CA ARG A 214 -11.68 -5.15 -7.78
C ARG A 214 -11.73 -3.79 -8.49
N HIS A 215 -12.92 -3.35 -8.90
CA HIS A 215 -13.12 -2.03 -9.50
C HIS A 215 -12.75 -0.88 -8.56
N ASP A 216 -13.06 -1.02 -7.26
CA ASP A 216 -12.69 -0.01 -6.27
C ASP A 216 -11.16 0.12 -6.14
N VAL A 217 -10.41 -0.98 -6.20
CA VAL A 217 -8.94 -0.95 -6.17
C VAL A 217 -8.35 -0.34 -7.46
N MET A 218 -8.91 -0.61 -8.63
CA MET A 218 -8.48 0.04 -9.88
C MET A 218 -8.71 1.56 -9.83
N GLY A 219 -9.90 1.98 -9.38
CA GLY A 219 -10.20 3.39 -9.19
C GLY A 219 -9.30 4.05 -8.13
N LEU A 220 -8.94 3.32 -7.07
CA LEU A 220 -8.02 3.79 -6.04
C LEU A 220 -6.63 4.11 -6.61
N GLU A 221 -6.08 3.27 -7.50
CA GLU A 221 -4.80 3.53 -8.16
C GLU A 221 -4.86 4.83 -8.98
N GLN A 222 -5.90 4.99 -9.79
CA GLN A 222 -6.06 6.17 -10.62
C GLN A 222 -6.18 7.45 -9.75
N VAL A 223 -6.96 7.40 -8.67
CA VAL A 223 -7.07 8.52 -7.71
C VAL A 223 -5.72 8.80 -7.05
N TYR A 224 -5.01 7.76 -6.58
CA TYR A 224 -3.67 7.91 -6.01
C TYR A 224 -2.71 8.59 -6.99
N LEU A 225 -2.62 8.10 -8.22
CA LEU A 225 -1.71 8.66 -9.24
C LEU A 225 -2.05 10.13 -9.55
N LYS A 226 -3.33 10.50 -9.52
CA LYS A 226 -3.77 11.88 -9.74
C LYS A 226 -3.42 12.82 -8.59
N LEU A 227 -3.54 12.34 -7.34
CA LEU A 227 -3.22 13.11 -6.13
C LEU A 227 -1.72 13.15 -5.83
N ARG A 228 -0.97 12.15 -6.26
CA ARG A 228 0.44 11.92 -5.94
C ARG A 228 1.34 13.15 -6.08
N PRO A 229 1.29 13.95 -7.16
CA PRO A 229 2.15 15.13 -7.33
C PRO A 229 1.99 16.19 -6.24
N TYR A 230 0.90 16.17 -5.50
CA TYR A 230 0.55 17.16 -4.46
C TYR A 230 0.78 16.63 -3.04
N MET A 231 1.28 15.39 -2.89
CA MET A 231 1.51 14.78 -1.58
C MET A 231 2.81 15.26 -0.96
N ARG A 232 2.75 16.14 0.02
CA ARG A 232 3.93 16.67 0.74
C ARG A 232 4.62 15.65 1.65
N ASN A 233 3.93 14.66 2.14
CA ASN A 233 4.45 13.62 3.05
C ASN A 233 4.36 12.20 2.47
N HIS A 234 4.51 12.08 1.15
CA HIS A 234 4.69 10.78 0.51
C HIS A 234 5.93 10.08 1.12
N PRO A 235 5.87 8.78 1.47
CA PRO A 235 7.06 8.03 1.86
C PRO A 235 8.15 8.19 0.79
N ASN A 236 9.36 8.53 1.21
CA ASN A 236 10.44 8.77 0.27
C ASN A 236 10.96 7.44 -0.30
N LEU A 237 10.66 7.17 -1.57
CA LEU A 237 11.07 5.94 -2.24
C LEU A 237 12.59 5.86 -2.40
N GLY A 238 13.28 6.99 -2.57
CA GLY A 238 14.75 7.02 -2.61
C GLY A 238 15.39 6.52 -1.31
N VAL A 239 14.75 6.74 -0.15
CA VAL A 239 15.20 6.16 1.14
C VAL A 239 15.04 4.65 1.16
N LEU A 240 13.93 4.12 0.60
CA LEU A 240 13.69 2.68 0.55
C LEU A 240 14.61 1.97 -0.46
N MET A 241 14.98 2.67 -1.54
CA MET A 241 15.86 2.17 -2.60
C MET A 241 17.37 2.41 -2.31
N ASP A 242 17.71 3.30 -1.36
CA ASP A 242 19.03 3.86 -1.11
C ASP A 242 19.62 4.55 -2.36
N GLU A 243 18.77 5.31 -3.07
CA GLU A 243 19.10 5.99 -4.34
C GLU A 243 18.62 7.44 -4.37
N ASP A 244 19.32 8.28 -5.14
CA ASP A 244 18.95 9.68 -5.39
C ASP A 244 17.97 9.81 -6.54
N VAL A 245 16.74 9.36 -6.30
CA VAL A 245 15.61 9.34 -7.23
C VAL A 245 14.47 10.24 -6.76
N CYS A 246 13.45 10.40 -7.58
CA CYS A 246 12.24 11.09 -7.16
C CYS A 246 11.63 10.39 -5.94
N PRO A 247 11.47 11.08 -4.80
CA PRO A 247 10.96 10.48 -3.57
C PRO A 247 9.53 9.93 -3.70
N THR A 248 8.80 10.36 -4.73
CA THR A 248 7.37 10.04 -4.90
C THR A 248 7.12 8.90 -5.89
N CYS A 249 7.95 8.77 -6.94
CA CYS A 249 7.74 7.72 -7.95
C CYS A 249 8.96 6.84 -8.24
N GLY A 250 10.12 7.12 -7.63
CA GLY A 250 11.33 6.32 -7.80
C GLY A 250 12.11 6.57 -9.09
N GLU A 251 11.66 7.49 -9.96
CA GLU A 251 12.35 7.82 -11.21
C GLU A 251 13.53 8.77 -10.97
N ASN A 252 14.59 8.61 -11.76
CA ASN A 252 15.79 9.45 -11.66
C ASN A 252 15.79 10.66 -12.61
N ASP A 253 14.75 10.79 -13.45
CA ASP A 253 14.62 11.89 -14.43
C ASP A 253 14.08 13.16 -13.75
N LEU A 254 15.01 13.96 -13.21
CA LEU A 254 14.75 15.21 -12.49
C LEU A 254 15.37 16.39 -13.24
N THR A 255 14.56 17.38 -13.62
CA THR A 255 15.03 18.63 -14.24
C THR A 255 15.04 19.76 -13.23
N GLU A 256 16.17 20.45 -13.10
CA GLU A 256 16.28 21.67 -12.32
C GLU A 256 15.41 22.77 -12.92
N THR A 257 14.69 23.48 -12.07
CA THR A 257 13.87 24.64 -12.46
C THR A 257 14.62 25.93 -12.14
N ASN A 258 14.17 27.06 -12.71
CA ASN A 258 14.72 28.37 -12.36
C ASN A 258 14.21 28.92 -11.01
N ASN A 259 13.50 28.10 -10.23
CA ASN A 259 12.91 28.50 -8.95
C ASN A 259 13.67 27.89 -7.78
N GLU A 260 13.60 28.58 -6.65
CA GLU A 260 14.18 28.13 -5.37
C GLU A 260 13.10 27.93 -4.32
N TYR A 261 13.31 26.97 -3.46
CA TYR A 261 12.52 26.72 -2.25
C TYR A 261 13.24 27.34 -1.05
N PHE A 262 12.51 28.11 -0.27
CA PHE A 262 13.03 28.84 0.88
C PHE A 262 12.51 28.21 2.19
N THR A 263 13.42 28.00 3.11
CA THR A 263 13.11 27.74 4.52
C THR A 263 13.54 28.96 5.35
N SER A 264 13.26 28.96 6.64
CA SER A 264 13.72 30.04 7.53
C SER A 264 15.25 30.22 7.56
N ALA A 265 16.02 29.21 7.18
CA ALA A 265 17.48 29.21 7.29
C ALA A 265 18.22 28.95 5.97
N ASN A 266 17.59 28.37 4.95
CA ASN A 266 18.26 27.87 3.75
C ASN A 266 17.46 28.11 2.46
N ARG A 267 18.17 28.11 1.34
CA ARG A 267 17.62 28.09 -0.02
C ARG A 267 18.03 26.80 -0.73
N PHE A 268 17.13 26.23 -1.51
CA PHE A 268 17.36 24.99 -2.25
C PHE A 268 16.84 25.14 -3.67
N PRO A 269 17.61 24.74 -4.70
CA PRO A 269 17.08 24.68 -6.06
C PRO A 269 15.94 23.66 -6.14
N ILE A 270 14.89 23.99 -6.89
CA ILE A 270 13.76 23.11 -7.12
C ILE A 270 14.01 22.26 -8.35
N TYR A 271 13.88 20.95 -8.18
CA TYR A 271 13.87 19.97 -9.26
C TYR A 271 12.46 19.47 -9.49
N ARG A 272 12.07 19.28 -10.72
CA ARG A 272 10.78 18.67 -11.09
C ARG A 272 11.00 17.31 -11.72
N CYS A 273 10.31 16.30 -11.20
CA CYS A 273 10.32 14.97 -11.80
C CYS A 273 9.58 15.01 -13.15
N ASN A 274 10.22 14.52 -14.23
CA ASN A 274 9.62 14.52 -15.56
C ASN A 274 8.52 13.46 -15.70
N ASN A 275 8.54 12.41 -14.89
CA ASN A 275 7.49 11.39 -14.86
C ASN A 275 6.26 11.85 -14.04
N CYS A 276 6.36 11.95 -12.73
CA CYS A 276 5.20 12.21 -11.86
C CYS A 276 4.90 13.70 -11.62
N LYS A 277 5.76 14.62 -12.13
CA LYS A 277 5.66 16.09 -12.01
C LYS A 277 5.79 16.64 -10.59
N THR A 278 6.09 15.82 -9.59
CA THR A 278 6.30 16.26 -8.21
C THR A 278 7.50 17.22 -8.13
N PRO A 279 7.37 18.37 -7.45
CA PRO A 279 8.50 19.24 -7.14
C PRO A 279 9.33 18.65 -6.01
N ASN A 280 10.65 18.75 -6.13
CA ASN A 280 11.60 18.17 -5.20
C ASN A 280 12.75 19.14 -4.94
N ILE A 281 13.44 18.98 -3.82
CA ILE A 281 14.69 19.68 -3.51
C ILE A 281 15.81 18.68 -3.26
N ARG A 282 17.05 19.10 -3.45
CA ARG A 282 18.24 18.37 -3.00
C ARG A 282 18.84 19.04 -1.77
N SER A 283 19.10 18.28 -0.73
CA SER A 283 19.83 18.72 0.47
C SER A 283 21.08 17.86 0.63
N LYS A 284 22.19 18.50 0.94
CA LYS A 284 23.44 17.78 1.21
C LYS A 284 23.25 16.75 2.33
N LYS A 285 23.80 15.58 2.12
CA LYS A 285 23.82 14.46 3.04
C LYS A 285 25.14 14.47 3.80
N ASN A 286 25.12 14.21 5.09
CA ASN A 286 26.36 13.94 5.83
C ASN A 286 26.95 12.59 5.40
N SER A 287 28.27 12.47 5.38
CA SER A 287 28.96 11.27 4.87
C SER A 287 28.57 9.96 5.55
N ASN A 288 27.98 10.02 6.74
CA ASN A 288 27.51 8.86 7.52
C ASN A 288 26.00 8.59 7.42
N ASP A 289 25.23 9.45 6.73
CA ASP A 289 23.78 9.29 6.61
C ASP A 289 23.45 8.29 5.50
N LYS A 290 22.58 7.34 5.80
CA LYS A 290 21.92 6.50 4.81
C LYS A 290 20.70 7.22 4.23
N GLY A 291 20.36 6.93 2.98
CA GLY A 291 19.18 7.51 2.32
C GLY A 291 19.54 8.42 1.15
N THR A 292 18.65 9.28 0.76
CA THR A 292 18.73 10.12 -0.45
C THR A 292 18.93 11.61 -0.12
N GLU A 293 19.60 12.34 -1.01
CA GLU A 293 19.65 13.82 -0.97
C GLU A 293 18.37 14.46 -1.53
N VAL A 294 17.60 13.74 -2.33
CA VAL A 294 16.38 14.25 -2.97
C VAL A 294 15.20 14.13 -2.01
N ARG A 295 14.47 15.22 -1.84
CA ARG A 295 13.30 15.32 -0.95
C ARG A 295 12.14 16.02 -1.65
N SER A 296 10.90 15.60 -1.36
CA SER A 296 9.69 16.34 -1.74
C SER A 296 9.58 17.65 -0.93
N ILE A 297 8.95 18.64 -1.53
CA ILE A 297 8.68 19.94 -0.91
C ILE A 297 7.31 19.91 -0.23
#